data_2f6241dc2152d2777f52189e2582e580
#
_entry.id   2f6241dc2152d2777f52189e2582e580
#
_cell.length_a   1.000
_cell.length_b   1.000
_cell.length_c   1.000
_cell.angle_alpha   90.00
_cell.angle_beta   90.00
_cell.angle_gamma   90.00
#
_symmetry.space_group_name_H-M   'P 1'
#
loop_
_entity.id
_entity.type
_entity.pdbx_description
1 polymer ?
#
loop_
_entity_poly.entity_id
_entity_poly.type
_entity_poly.pdbx_seq_one_letter_code
_entity_poly.pdbx_strand_id
1 'polypeptide(L)'
;MRYVNRKDIAEPDSLSKPSAAVKDEKDAAELFYATFDPTQSPRPAAFTFKAYKSYDVQHALRQLFLAKCAYCESHLGDSLEVEHFRPKGGVTEDPLHFGYWWLAHSWENLLPACPGCNKNLCHHLVTEHTTEEEFKAAQLKKSKSSYGKANQFPVSGKRATDTTHRLKDEAPDLLDPTVDDPASFLGWSRAGHFSVAIAKSSRAIVANRALATINVFALNRASLVRTRTEVLTELRIQRVEILSELEEELAQGISAARIARIMRRVEVMRRMQQPEKRYSMLVQEFIDDFVAELSTHPGLAAI
;
A
#
# COMPACT_ATOMS: atom_id res chain seq x y z
N MET A 1 -2.28 2.87 1.54
CA MET A 1 -0.90 3.19 1.08
C MET A 1 -0.64 4.64 1.37
N ARG A 2 0.49 4.99 1.95
CA ARG A 2 0.87 6.34 2.34
C ARG A 2 2.22 6.69 1.73
N TYR A 3 2.43 7.95 1.33
CA TYR A 3 3.74 8.42 0.90
C TYR A 3 4.75 8.33 2.05
N VAL A 4 5.97 7.91 1.73
CA VAL A 4 7.10 7.78 2.66
C VAL A 4 8.34 8.33 1.98
N ASN A 5 8.98 9.32 2.60
CA ASN A 5 10.22 9.86 2.07
C ASN A 5 11.38 8.90 2.37
N ARG A 6 11.93 8.28 1.34
CA ARG A 6 13.03 7.31 1.49
C ARG A 6 14.28 7.90 2.15
N LYS A 7 14.47 9.22 2.05
CA LYS A 7 15.62 9.92 2.66
C LYS A 7 15.54 10.01 4.19
N ASP A 8 14.39 9.67 4.79
CA ASP A 8 14.24 9.70 6.25
C ASP A 8 15.06 8.60 6.94
N ILE A 9 15.44 7.55 6.21
CA ILE A 9 16.30 6.46 6.68
C ILE A 9 17.45 6.28 5.69
N ALA A 10 18.67 6.23 6.19
CA ALA A 10 19.86 5.99 5.37
C ALA A 10 19.83 4.59 4.76
N GLU A 11 20.43 4.45 3.58
CA GLU A 11 20.67 3.15 2.97
C GLU A 11 21.48 2.25 3.92
N PRO A 12 21.06 0.98 4.15
CA PRO A 12 21.78 0.04 5.01
C PRO A 12 23.21 -0.22 4.57
N ASP A 13 24.11 -0.36 5.54
CA ASP A 13 25.56 -0.56 5.27
C ASP A 13 25.83 -1.81 4.41
N SER A 14 25.03 -2.87 4.58
CA SER A 14 25.16 -4.09 3.75
C SER A 14 24.88 -3.85 2.26
N LEU A 15 24.14 -2.78 1.90
CA LEU A 15 23.83 -2.41 0.51
C LEU A 15 24.75 -1.30 0.01
N SER A 16 24.96 -0.24 0.81
CA SER A 16 25.77 0.94 0.46
C SER A 16 27.27 0.68 0.47
N LYS A 17 27.73 -0.20 1.39
CA LYS A 17 29.11 -0.69 1.49
C LYS A 17 29.09 -2.21 1.39
N PRO A 18 28.86 -2.75 0.18
CA PRO A 18 28.51 -4.14 0.03
C PRO A 18 29.55 -5.05 0.67
N SER A 19 29.07 -5.92 1.57
CA SER A 19 29.87 -7.01 2.10
C SER A 19 30.36 -7.91 0.98
N ALA A 20 31.39 -8.73 1.25
CA ALA A 20 31.85 -9.74 0.30
C ALA A 20 30.67 -10.57 -0.25
N ALA A 21 29.74 -10.96 0.63
CA ALA A 21 28.56 -11.75 0.24
C ALA A 21 27.66 -11.05 -0.80
N VAL A 22 27.41 -9.73 -0.67
CA VAL A 22 26.63 -8.98 -1.67
C VAL A 22 27.38 -8.86 -2.99
N LYS A 23 28.71 -8.63 -2.92
CA LYS A 23 29.55 -8.57 -4.12
C LYS A 23 29.57 -9.91 -4.83
N ASP A 24 29.83 -11.00 -4.12
CA ASP A 24 29.87 -12.36 -4.66
C ASP A 24 28.51 -12.75 -5.29
N GLU A 25 27.40 -12.36 -4.66
CA GLU A 25 26.05 -12.57 -5.22
C GLU A 25 25.83 -11.79 -6.50
N LYS A 26 26.31 -10.53 -6.60
CA LYS A 26 26.20 -9.73 -7.84
C LYS A 26 27.02 -10.36 -8.97
N ASP A 27 28.27 -10.69 -8.70
CA ASP A 27 29.17 -11.29 -9.69
C ASP A 27 28.63 -12.66 -10.17
N ALA A 28 28.11 -13.49 -9.26
CA ALA A 28 27.49 -14.77 -9.59
C ALA A 28 26.20 -14.61 -10.41
N ALA A 29 25.38 -13.62 -10.08
CA ALA A 29 24.15 -13.31 -10.85
C ALA A 29 24.46 -12.80 -12.25
N GLU A 30 25.46 -11.94 -12.40
CA GLU A 30 25.91 -11.45 -13.71
C GLU A 30 26.34 -12.62 -14.60
N LEU A 31 27.20 -13.52 -14.08
CA LEU A 31 27.61 -14.72 -14.81
C LEU A 31 26.43 -15.63 -15.16
N PHE A 32 25.49 -15.83 -14.22
CA PHE A 32 24.29 -16.62 -14.44
C PHE A 32 23.41 -16.06 -15.56
N TYR A 33 23.12 -14.76 -15.52
CA TYR A 33 22.24 -14.12 -16.50
C TYR A 33 22.92 -13.89 -17.85
N ALA A 34 24.25 -13.90 -17.93
CA ALA A 34 24.97 -13.89 -19.22
C ALA A 34 24.66 -15.12 -20.10
N THR A 35 24.26 -16.24 -19.47
CA THR A 35 23.93 -17.51 -20.17
C THR A 35 22.49 -17.95 -20.01
N PHE A 36 21.67 -17.13 -19.32
CA PHE A 36 20.27 -17.46 -19.06
C PHE A 36 19.42 -17.31 -20.32
N ASP A 37 18.77 -18.40 -20.72
CA ASP A 37 17.85 -18.41 -21.88
C ASP A 37 16.40 -18.54 -21.38
N PRO A 38 15.59 -17.47 -21.40
CA PRO A 38 14.19 -17.50 -20.97
C PRO A 38 13.27 -18.27 -21.91
N THR A 39 13.73 -18.64 -23.11
CA THR A 39 12.95 -19.37 -24.11
C THR A 39 12.98 -20.88 -23.91
N GLN A 40 13.86 -21.40 -23.06
CA GLN A 40 13.93 -22.83 -22.77
C GLN A 40 12.63 -23.36 -22.19
N SER A 41 12.31 -24.62 -22.53
CA SER A 41 11.16 -25.34 -22.00
C SER A 41 11.60 -26.63 -21.30
N PRO A 42 11.40 -26.77 -19.96
CA PRO A 42 10.81 -25.77 -19.05
C PRO A 42 11.73 -24.56 -18.87
N ARG A 43 11.13 -23.39 -18.60
CA ARG A 43 11.90 -22.17 -18.32
C ARG A 43 12.82 -22.41 -17.12
N PRO A 44 14.12 -22.04 -17.21
CA PRO A 44 15.03 -22.17 -16.07
C PRO A 44 14.58 -21.34 -14.86
N ALA A 45 14.86 -21.83 -13.65
CA ALA A 45 14.62 -21.06 -12.43
C ALA A 45 15.51 -19.81 -12.40
N ALA A 46 14.97 -18.70 -11.92
CA ALA A 46 15.73 -17.48 -11.74
C ALA A 46 16.81 -17.63 -10.67
N PHE A 47 17.86 -16.81 -10.74
CA PHE A 47 18.91 -16.76 -9.71
C PHE A 47 18.33 -16.45 -8.33
N THR A 48 18.83 -17.14 -7.31
CA THR A 48 18.36 -17.00 -5.94
C THR A 48 19.22 -16.01 -5.16
N PHE A 49 18.73 -14.80 -4.98
CA PHE A 49 19.34 -13.78 -4.15
C PHE A 49 18.98 -13.97 -2.66
N LYS A 50 19.92 -13.69 -1.76
CA LYS A 50 19.77 -13.81 -0.29
C LYS A 50 20.19 -12.56 0.46
N ALA A 51 21.26 -11.88 0.02
CA ALA A 51 21.90 -10.80 0.76
C ALA A 51 21.00 -9.57 0.99
N TYR A 52 20.04 -9.29 0.10
CA TYR A 52 19.05 -8.22 0.29
C TYR A 52 18.12 -8.43 1.51
N LYS A 53 18.13 -9.63 2.11
CA LYS A 53 17.35 -9.97 3.33
C LYS A 53 18.16 -9.84 4.61
N SER A 54 19.31 -9.18 4.57
CA SER A 54 20.13 -8.95 5.77
C SER A 54 19.33 -8.21 6.86
N TYR A 55 19.76 -8.39 8.11
CA TYR A 55 19.03 -7.85 9.26
C TYR A 55 18.91 -6.32 9.22
N ASP A 56 19.98 -5.64 8.84
CA ASP A 56 20.02 -4.18 8.73
C ASP A 56 19.06 -3.65 7.65
N VAL A 57 18.91 -4.35 6.52
CA VAL A 57 17.92 -4.02 5.48
C VAL A 57 16.50 -4.16 6.03
N GLN A 58 16.18 -5.28 6.68
CA GLN A 58 14.86 -5.48 7.27
C GLN A 58 14.57 -4.45 8.37
N HIS A 59 15.57 -4.12 9.19
CA HIS A 59 15.45 -3.12 10.24
C HIS A 59 15.18 -1.72 9.66
N ALA A 60 15.97 -1.30 8.66
CA ALA A 60 15.79 -0.02 7.99
C ALA A 60 14.41 0.10 7.32
N LEU A 61 13.93 -0.96 6.66
CA LEU A 61 12.58 -0.99 6.08
C LEU A 61 11.49 -0.91 7.16
N ARG A 62 11.67 -1.57 8.32
CA ARG A 62 10.75 -1.43 9.46
C ARG A 62 10.69 -0.01 9.98
N GLN A 63 11.84 0.64 10.15
CA GLN A 63 11.90 2.03 10.59
C GLN A 63 11.23 2.96 9.57
N LEU A 64 11.59 2.85 8.29
CA LEU A 64 11.10 3.70 7.22
C LEU A 64 9.57 3.66 7.08
N PHE A 65 8.97 2.48 7.22
CA PHE A 65 7.53 2.27 7.08
C PHE A 65 6.79 2.08 8.41
N LEU A 66 7.44 2.37 9.54
CA LEU A 66 6.86 2.29 10.89
C LEU A 66 6.24 0.90 11.14
N ALA A 67 6.97 -0.15 10.80
CA ALA A 67 6.59 -1.57 10.88
C ALA A 67 5.27 -1.92 10.15
N LYS A 68 4.92 -1.16 9.09
CA LYS A 68 3.74 -1.40 8.25
C LYS A 68 4.12 -1.87 6.85
N CYS A 69 3.18 -2.58 6.23
CA CYS A 69 3.26 -2.91 4.81
C CYS A 69 3.19 -1.63 3.96
N ALA A 70 4.14 -1.47 3.05
CA ALA A 70 4.23 -0.31 2.14
C ALA A 70 2.96 -0.10 1.31
N TYR A 71 2.25 -1.18 1.01
CA TYR A 71 1.09 -1.15 0.11
C TYR A 71 -0.25 -1.05 0.83
N CYS A 72 -0.50 -1.82 1.87
CA CYS A 72 -1.81 -1.88 2.52
C CYS A 72 -1.89 -1.22 3.89
N GLU A 73 -0.77 -0.75 4.45
CA GLU A 73 -0.65 -0.15 5.78
C GLU A 73 -1.06 -1.05 6.97
N SER A 74 -1.19 -2.36 6.76
CA SER A 74 -1.32 -3.30 7.88
C SER A 74 0.00 -3.42 8.63
N HIS A 75 -0.03 -3.56 9.96
CA HIS A 75 1.16 -3.90 10.72
C HIS A 75 1.73 -5.25 10.29
N LEU A 76 3.05 -5.33 10.19
CA LEU A 76 3.75 -6.52 9.69
C LEU A 76 4.02 -7.54 10.80
N GLY A 77 4.08 -7.11 12.07
CA GLY A 77 4.53 -8.01 13.13
C GLY A 77 5.85 -8.70 12.75
N ASP A 78 5.89 -10.01 12.85
CA ASP A 78 7.06 -10.82 12.46
C ASP A 78 7.06 -11.25 10.98
N SER A 79 5.98 -10.94 10.23
CA SER A 79 5.77 -11.39 8.84
C SER A 79 6.24 -10.39 7.78
N LEU A 80 7.30 -9.62 8.06
CA LEU A 80 7.90 -8.74 7.06
C LEU A 80 8.55 -9.56 5.95
N GLU A 81 8.15 -9.28 4.71
CA GLU A 81 8.83 -9.73 3.50
C GLU A 81 9.52 -8.54 2.83
N VAL A 82 10.79 -8.72 2.43
CA VAL A 82 11.49 -7.72 1.61
C VAL A 82 11.06 -7.94 0.17
N GLU A 83 10.26 -7.02 -0.32
CA GLU A 83 9.68 -7.03 -1.66
C GLU A 83 10.51 -6.20 -2.62
N HIS A 84 10.56 -6.62 -3.89
CA HIS A 84 11.19 -5.87 -4.98
C HIS A 84 10.10 -5.17 -5.80
N PHE A 85 10.06 -3.85 -5.79
CA PHE A 85 9.09 -3.09 -6.59
C PHE A 85 9.17 -3.49 -8.07
N ARG A 86 10.38 -3.53 -8.65
CA ARG A 86 10.68 -4.20 -9.92
C ARG A 86 11.13 -5.62 -9.64
N PRO A 87 10.38 -6.64 -10.08
CA PRO A 87 10.62 -8.03 -9.71
C PRO A 87 11.95 -8.55 -10.25
N LYS A 88 12.75 -9.17 -9.38
CA LYS A 88 14.13 -9.59 -9.72
C LYS A 88 14.24 -10.88 -10.54
N GLY A 89 13.20 -11.72 -10.59
CA GLY A 89 13.30 -13.09 -11.12
C GLY A 89 12.43 -13.39 -12.34
N GLY A 90 11.81 -12.36 -12.92
CA GLY A 90 10.91 -12.47 -14.08
C GLY A 90 9.82 -11.44 -14.01
N VAL A 91 9.06 -11.27 -15.09
CA VAL A 91 7.92 -10.35 -15.21
C VAL A 91 6.73 -11.11 -15.77
N THR A 92 5.59 -11.05 -15.11
CA THR A 92 4.39 -11.78 -15.50
C THR A 92 3.84 -11.32 -16.86
N GLU A 93 3.89 -10.01 -17.11
CA GLU A 93 3.40 -9.37 -18.34
C GLU A 93 4.35 -9.54 -19.54
N ASP A 94 5.58 -10.00 -19.28
CA ASP A 94 6.60 -10.25 -20.29
C ASP A 94 7.34 -11.56 -19.97
N PRO A 95 6.84 -12.70 -20.42
CA PRO A 95 7.43 -14.01 -20.12
C PRO A 95 8.87 -14.19 -20.60
N LEU A 96 9.34 -13.40 -21.55
CA LEU A 96 10.73 -13.44 -22.01
C LEU A 96 11.67 -12.57 -21.18
N HIS A 97 11.13 -11.66 -20.39
CA HIS A 97 11.92 -10.84 -19.49
C HIS A 97 12.41 -11.64 -18.29
N PHE A 98 13.70 -11.66 -18.04
CA PHE A 98 14.32 -12.43 -16.95
C PHE A 98 14.25 -11.75 -15.57
N GLY A 99 13.54 -10.66 -15.44
CA GLY A 99 13.44 -9.83 -14.23
C GLY A 99 14.51 -8.77 -14.16
N TYR A 100 14.37 -7.87 -13.19
CA TYR A 100 15.30 -6.77 -12.93
C TYR A 100 16.36 -7.22 -11.93
N TRP A 101 17.07 -8.30 -12.26
CA TRP A 101 18.04 -8.95 -11.37
C TRP A 101 19.13 -7.99 -10.90
N TRP A 102 19.54 -7.03 -11.74
CA TRP A 102 20.52 -6.00 -11.39
C TRP A 102 20.07 -5.01 -10.31
N LEU A 103 18.76 -4.96 -10.03
CA LEU A 103 18.15 -4.16 -8.96
C LEU A 103 17.87 -4.99 -7.68
N ALA A 104 18.35 -6.24 -7.62
CA ALA A 104 18.06 -7.12 -6.48
C ALA A 104 18.59 -6.59 -5.14
N HIS A 105 19.67 -5.81 -5.16
CA HIS A 105 20.28 -5.19 -3.98
C HIS A 105 20.15 -3.65 -3.98
N SER A 106 19.33 -3.09 -4.87
CA SER A 106 19.11 -1.62 -4.91
C SER A 106 18.14 -1.22 -3.80
N TRP A 107 18.59 -0.35 -2.90
CA TRP A 107 17.76 0.17 -1.80
C TRP A 107 16.47 0.79 -2.29
N GLU A 108 16.52 1.52 -3.41
CA GLU A 108 15.37 2.17 -4.03
C GLU A 108 14.34 1.17 -4.56
N ASN A 109 14.73 -0.08 -4.78
CA ASN A 109 13.86 -1.13 -5.29
C ASN A 109 13.27 -2.02 -4.18
N LEU A 110 13.64 -1.81 -2.90
CA LEU A 110 13.22 -2.66 -1.79
C LEU A 110 12.13 -1.99 -0.95
N LEU A 111 11.05 -2.72 -0.66
CA LEU A 111 9.92 -2.28 0.13
C LEU A 111 9.49 -3.36 1.14
N PRO A 112 8.99 -2.99 2.34
CA PRO A 112 8.45 -3.97 3.27
C PRO A 112 7.02 -4.33 2.88
N ALA A 113 6.74 -5.59 2.69
CA ALA A 113 5.41 -6.07 2.33
C ALA A 113 4.89 -7.18 3.24
N CYS A 114 3.57 -7.27 3.37
CA CYS A 114 2.94 -8.43 3.97
C CYS A 114 2.74 -9.53 2.92
N PRO A 115 2.64 -10.81 3.33
CA PRO A 115 2.42 -11.92 2.38
C PRO A 115 1.24 -11.73 1.46
N GLY A 116 0.14 -11.14 1.94
CA GLY A 116 -1.08 -10.90 1.15
C GLY A 116 -0.93 -9.85 0.04
N CYS A 117 0.05 -8.94 0.14
CA CYS A 117 0.38 -8.02 -0.95
C CYS A 117 1.49 -8.55 -1.86
N ASN A 118 2.45 -9.30 -1.30
CA ASN A 118 3.62 -9.78 -2.01
C ASN A 118 3.39 -11.07 -2.78
N LYS A 119 2.79 -12.08 -2.13
CA LYS A 119 2.63 -13.43 -2.70
C LYS A 119 1.34 -13.56 -3.49
N ASN A 120 1.37 -14.40 -4.52
CA ASN A 120 0.17 -14.83 -5.23
C ASN A 120 -0.64 -15.80 -4.36
N LEU A 121 -1.66 -15.31 -3.67
CA LEU A 121 -2.50 -16.06 -2.74
C LEU A 121 -3.96 -16.02 -3.16
N CYS A 122 -4.71 -17.07 -2.80
CA CYS A 122 -6.15 -17.13 -3.06
C CYS A 122 -6.89 -16.14 -2.16
N HIS A 123 -7.56 -15.15 -2.78
CA HIS A 123 -8.32 -14.12 -2.08
C HIS A 123 -9.71 -13.93 -2.69
N HIS A 124 -10.73 -13.70 -1.85
CA HIS A 124 -11.98 -13.09 -2.29
C HIS A 124 -11.79 -11.58 -2.34
N LEU A 125 -12.22 -10.95 -3.43
CA LEU A 125 -12.23 -9.50 -3.54
C LEU A 125 -13.61 -8.96 -3.19
N VAL A 126 -13.62 -7.79 -2.55
CA VAL A 126 -14.82 -7.04 -2.14
C VAL A 126 -14.93 -5.82 -3.03
N THR A 127 -16.13 -5.50 -3.46
CA THR A 127 -16.47 -4.31 -4.23
C THR A 127 -17.38 -3.38 -3.43
N GLU A 128 -17.65 -2.19 -3.95
CA GLU A 128 -18.60 -1.25 -3.34
C GLU A 128 -20.04 -1.79 -3.28
N HIS A 129 -20.36 -2.78 -4.14
CA HIS A 129 -21.68 -3.39 -4.24
C HIS A 129 -21.81 -4.70 -3.46
N THR A 130 -20.72 -5.17 -2.84
CA THR A 130 -20.75 -6.41 -2.05
C THR A 130 -21.61 -6.23 -0.80
N THR A 131 -22.63 -7.09 -0.64
CA THR A 131 -23.48 -7.10 0.56
C THR A 131 -22.80 -7.81 1.74
N GLU A 132 -23.33 -7.64 2.95
CA GLU A 132 -22.83 -8.36 4.12
C GLU A 132 -23.02 -9.87 4.01
N GLU A 133 -24.14 -10.30 3.42
CA GLU A 133 -24.45 -11.70 3.18
C GLU A 133 -23.46 -12.33 2.20
N GLU A 134 -23.19 -11.65 1.08
CA GLU A 134 -22.18 -12.07 0.10
C GLU A 134 -20.78 -12.15 0.71
N PHE A 135 -20.41 -11.14 1.52
CA PHE A 135 -19.14 -11.12 2.21
C PHE A 135 -19.00 -12.30 3.19
N LYS A 136 -20.02 -12.58 4.01
CA LYS A 136 -20.05 -13.74 4.93
C LYS A 136 -19.99 -15.06 4.16
N ALA A 137 -20.78 -15.19 3.10
CA ALA A 137 -20.80 -16.38 2.25
C ALA A 137 -19.46 -16.67 1.57
N ALA A 138 -18.76 -15.61 1.12
CA ALA A 138 -17.45 -15.73 0.50
C ALA A 138 -16.39 -16.28 1.47
N GLN A 139 -16.48 -15.92 2.76
CA GLN A 139 -15.52 -16.39 3.79
C GLN A 139 -15.68 -17.89 4.11
N LEU A 140 -16.82 -18.50 3.82
CA LEU A 140 -17.07 -19.92 4.04
C LEU A 140 -16.48 -20.82 2.93
N LYS A 141 -16.00 -20.24 1.84
CA LYS A 141 -15.47 -20.98 0.69
C LYS A 141 -14.04 -20.50 0.39
N LYS A 142 -13.19 -21.43 -0.04
CA LYS A 142 -11.86 -21.09 -0.55
C LYS A 142 -12.01 -20.39 -1.91
N SER A 143 -11.39 -19.21 -2.07
CA SER A 143 -11.33 -18.56 -3.38
C SER A 143 -10.53 -19.41 -4.36
N LYS A 144 -10.97 -19.42 -5.63
CA LYS A 144 -10.24 -20.03 -6.75
C LYS A 144 -9.32 -19.03 -7.45
N SER A 145 -9.52 -17.73 -7.24
CA SER A 145 -8.75 -16.68 -7.86
C SER A 145 -7.57 -16.26 -6.98
N SER A 146 -6.41 -16.18 -7.57
CA SER A 146 -5.17 -15.79 -6.90
C SER A 146 -4.82 -14.34 -7.21
N TYR A 147 -4.38 -13.62 -6.19
CA TYR A 147 -3.99 -12.21 -6.24
C TYR A 147 -2.75 -11.98 -5.39
N GLY A 148 -2.04 -10.92 -5.67
CA GLY A 148 -0.79 -10.54 -5.02
C GLY A 148 0.28 -10.28 -6.06
N LYS A 149 1.22 -9.42 -5.73
CA LYS A 149 2.18 -8.90 -6.72
C LYS A 149 3.03 -9.98 -7.37
N ALA A 150 3.66 -10.87 -6.59
CA ALA A 150 4.61 -11.86 -7.13
C ALA A 150 5.57 -11.20 -8.15
N ASN A 151 5.49 -11.59 -9.43
CA ASN A 151 6.28 -11.02 -10.51
C ASN A 151 5.48 -10.06 -11.42
N GLN A 152 4.29 -9.62 -11.00
CA GLN A 152 3.52 -8.63 -11.75
C GLN A 152 4.19 -7.25 -11.67
N PHE A 153 4.41 -6.65 -12.83
CA PHE A 153 4.94 -5.30 -12.95
C PHE A 153 4.49 -4.67 -14.28
N PRO A 154 3.21 -4.30 -14.40
CA PRO A 154 2.69 -3.65 -15.61
C PRO A 154 3.34 -2.27 -15.78
N VAL A 155 3.64 -1.94 -17.03
CA VAL A 155 4.23 -0.66 -17.44
C VAL A 155 3.53 -0.14 -18.68
N SER A 156 3.30 1.16 -18.75
CA SER A 156 2.72 1.83 -19.93
C SER A 156 3.78 2.32 -20.91
N GLY A 157 5.04 2.34 -20.51
CA GLY A 157 6.19 2.76 -21.32
C GLY A 157 7.06 1.60 -21.80
N LYS A 158 8.30 1.92 -22.18
CA LYS A 158 9.26 0.92 -22.66
C LYS A 158 9.95 0.23 -21.48
N ARG A 159 9.71 -1.07 -21.30
CA ARG A 159 10.33 -1.88 -20.26
C ARG A 159 11.86 -1.92 -20.41
N ALA A 160 12.57 -1.72 -19.29
CA ALA A 160 14.02 -1.83 -19.24
C ALA A 160 14.42 -3.30 -19.20
N THR A 161 15.33 -3.71 -20.07
CA THR A 161 15.81 -5.10 -20.18
C THR A 161 17.22 -5.28 -19.61
N ASP A 162 17.92 -4.19 -19.33
CA ASP A 162 19.28 -4.18 -18.78
C ASP A 162 19.60 -2.83 -18.12
N THR A 163 20.83 -2.67 -17.63
CA THR A 163 21.31 -1.50 -16.91
C THR A 163 21.47 -0.24 -17.80
N THR A 164 21.44 -0.36 -19.11
CA THR A 164 21.59 0.79 -20.03
C THR A 164 20.27 1.54 -20.25
N HIS A 165 19.14 0.90 -19.99
CA HIS A 165 17.83 1.50 -20.13
C HIS A 165 17.47 2.38 -18.92
N ARG A 166 16.81 3.49 -19.22
CA ARG A 166 16.38 4.44 -18.18
C ARG A 166 15.06 3.96 -17.55
N LEU A 167 15.12 3.59 -16.26
CA LEU A 167 13.95 3.09 -15.52
C LEU A 167 12.75 4.06 -15.52
N LYS A 168 12.99 5.37 -15.65
CA LYS A 168 11.91 6.38 -15.74
C LYS A 168 11.08 6.29 -17.01
N ASP A 169 11.62 5.71 -18.08
CA ASP A 169 10.94 5.61 -19.37
C ASP A 169 9.94 4.43 -19.40
N GLU A 170 9.92 3.61 -18.35
CA GLU A 170 8.97 2.50 -18.18
C GLU A 170 7.55 2.97 -17.88
N ALA A 171 7.38 4.13 -17.23
CA ALA A 171 6.10 4.60 -16.74
C ALA A 171 5.31 3.48 -16.01
N PRO A 172 5.76 3.02 -14.81
CA PRO A 172 5.10 1.93 -14.10
C PRO A 172 3.64 2.24 -13.80
N ASP A 173 2.75 1.27 -13.99
CA ASP A 173 1.34 1.41 -13.63
C ASP A 173 1.11 1.17 -12.13
N LEU A 174 2.04 0.53 -11.43
CA LEU A 174 2.01 0.40 -9.98
C LEU A 174 2.52 1.67 -9.30
N LEU A 175 1.91 2.00 -8.16
CA LEU A 175 2.36 3.10 -7.31
C LEU A 175 3.53 2.63 -6.44
N ASP A 176 4.63 3.39 -6.48
CA ASP A 176 5.71 3.29 -5.50
C ASP A 176 5.50 4.34 -4.40
N PRO A 177 5.19 3.93 -3.16
CA PRO A 177 4.90 4.89 -2.10
C PRO A 177 6.11 5.73 -1.65
N THR A 178 7.29 5.48 -2.18
CA THR A 178 8.49 6.31 -1.94
C THR A 178 8.76 7.34 -3.05
N VAL A 179 8.00 7.27 -4.13
CA VAL A 179 8.11 8.14 -5.31
C VAL A 179 6.80 8.87 -5.59
N ASP A 180 5.69 8.11 -5.60
CA ASP A 180 4.36 8.63 -5.85
C ASP A 180 3.69 9.08 -4.54
N ASP A 181 2.81 10.09 -4.59
CA ASP A 181 1.88 10.35 -3.51
C ASP A 181 0.59 9.53 -3.71
N PRO A 182 0.38 8.42 -2.95
CA PRO A 182 -0.78 7.57 -3.15
C PRO A 182 -2.12 8.28 -2.91
N ALA A 183 -2.16 9.33 -2.09
CA ALA A 183 -3.37 10.09 -1.81
C ALA A 183 -3.91 10.84 -3.04
N SER A 184 -3.07 11.05 -4.05
CA SER A 184 -3.48 11.63 -5.34
C SER A 184 -4.13 10.61 -6.29
N PHE A 185 -4.01 9.31 -6.02
CA PHE A 185 -4.48 8.21 -6.87
C PHE A 185 -5.58 7.38 -6.22
N LEU A 186 -5.40 7.05 -4.94
CA LEU A 186 -6.26 6.14 -4.18
C LEU A 186 -7.17 6.92 -3.24
N GLY A 187 -8.42 6.50 -3.17
CA GLY A 187 -9.41 6.94 -2.20
C GLY A 187 -10.14 5.75 -1.61
N TRP A 188 -11.14 6.05 -0.77
CA TRP A 188 -11.94 5.04 -0.09
C TRP A 188 -13.40 5.23 -0.43
N SER A 189 -14.10 4.13 -0.72
CA SER A 189 -15.53 4.19 -0.98
C SER A 189 -16.26 4.73 0.24
N ARG A 190 -17.17 5.67 -0.02
CA ARG A 190 -18.11 6.21 0.97
C ARG A 190 -19.47 5.50 0.90
N ALA A 191 -19.70 4.79 -0.22
CA ALA A 191 -20.90 3.98 -0.41
C ALA A 191 -20.74 2.63 0.33
N GLY A 192 -21.85 2.15 0.88
CA GLY A 192 -21.90 0.84 1.50
C GLY A 192 -21.22 0.73 2.86
N HIS A 193 -21.16 -0.51 3.33
CA HIS A 193 -20.66 -0.86 4.66
C HIS A 193 -19.14 -0.96 4.70
N PHE A 194 -18.55 -1.50 3.64
CA PHE A 194 -17.15 -1.90 3.60
C PHE A 194 -16.19 -0.78 3.19
N SER A 195 -14.98 -0.78 3.78
CA SER A 195 -13.88 0.07 3.38
C SER A 195 -13.20 -0.47 2.13
N VAL A 196 -13.69 -0.08 0.94
CA VAL A 196 -13.17 -0.48 -0.36
C VAL A 196 -12.25 0.60 -0.91
N ALA A 197 -11.05 0.23 -1.36
CA ALA A 197 -10.14 1.14 -2.05
C ALA A 197 -10.63 1.36 -3.48
N ILE A 198 -10.66 2.63 -3.91
CA ILE A 198 -11.12 3.06 -5.23
C ILE A 198 -10.11 4.00 -5.88
N ALA A 199 -10.23 4.19 -7.20
CA ALA A 199 -9.51 5.26 -7.88
C ALA A 199 -10.13 6.62 -7.52
N LYS A 200 -9.30 7.57 -7.11
CA LYS A 200 -9.75 8.90 -6.65
C LYS A 200 -10.19 9.82 -7.81
N SER A 201 -9.81 9.51 -9.02
CA SER A 201 -10.08 10.33 -10.20
C SER A 201 -10.46 9.47 -11.39
N SER A 202 -11.35 9.98 -12.23
CA SER A 202 -11.72 9.37 -13.51
C SER A 202 -10.74 9.70 -14.65
N ARG A 203 -9.72 10.55 -14.42
CA ARG A 203 -8.67 10.82 -15.42
C ARG A 203 -7.93 9.52 -15.72
N ALA A 204 -7.91 9.11 -16.99
CA ALA A 204 -7.47 7.78 -17.42
C ALA A 204 -6.12 7.34 -16.83
N ILE A 205 -5.10 8.20 -16.85
CA ILE A 205 -3.76 7.87 -16.32
C ILE A 205 -3.83 7.63 -14.81
N VAL A 206 -4.55 8.45 -14.05
CA VAL A 206 -4.69 8.31 -12.59
C VAL A 206 -5.50 7.06 -12.26
N ALA A 207 -6.64 6.87 -12.95
CA ALA A 207 -7.51 5.72 -12.76
C ALA A 207 -6.78 4.40 -13.07
N ASN A 208 -6.06 4.31 -14.19
CA ASN A 208 -5.34 3.11 -14.58
C ASN A 208 -4.27 2.72 -13.57
N ARG A 209 -3.46 3.67 -13.10
CA ARG A 209 -2.44 3.41 -12.07
C ARG A 209 -3.06 2.99 -10.74
N ALA A 210 -4.15 3.65 -10.32
CA ALA A 210 -4.89 3.29 -9.13
C ALA A 210 -5.46 1.87 -9.22
N LEU A 211 -6.15 1.54 -10.31
CA LEU A 211 -6.76 0.22 -10.53
C LEU A 211 -5.71 -0.88 -10.65
N ALA A 212 -4.61 -0.65 -11.37
CA ALA A 212 -3.50 -1.59 -11.43
C ALA A 212 -2.95 -1.89 -10.03
N THR A 213 -2.71 -0.85 -9.23
CA THR A 213 -2.24 -0.96 -7.85
C THR A 213 -3.23 -1.71 -6.96
N ILE A 214 -4.52 -1.36 -7.01
CA ILE A 214 -5.58 -2.03 -6.22
C ILE A 214 -5.64 -3.53 -6.55
N ASN A 215 -5.60 -3.88 -7.83
CA ASN A 215 -5.74 -5.25 -8.29
C ASN A 215 -4.48 -6.08 -8.01
N VAL A 216 -3.30 -5.59 -8.38
CA VAL A 216 -2.04 -6.32 -8.23
C VAL A 216 -1.72 -6.60 -6.75
N PHE A 217 -1.90 -5.62 -5.87
CA PHE A 217 -1.67 -5.81 -4.43
C PHE A 217 -2.88 -6.36 -3.68
N ALA A 218 -3.96 -6.72 -4.38
CA ALA A 218 -5.22 -7.20 -3.78
C ALA A 218 -5.70 -6.30 -2.63
N LEU A 219 -5.70 -4.97 -2.84
CA LEU A 219 -6.04 -4.02 -1.78
C LEU A 219 -7.50 -4.14 -1.31
N ASN A 220 -8.35 -4.82 -2.08
CA ASN A 220 -9.74 -5.12 -1.74
C ASN A 220 -9.98 -6.60 -1.39
N ARG A 221 -8.94 -7.34 -0.99
CA ARG A 221 -9.12 -8.70 -0.46
C ARG A 221 -9.92 -8.70 0.84
N ALA A 222 -10.81 -9.66 1.01
CA ALA A 222 -11.80 -9.70 2.09
C ALA A 222 -11.18 -9.57 3.49
N SER A 223 -10.04 -10.23 3.76
CA SER A 223 -9.36 -10.13 5.06
C SER A 223 -8.88 -8.71 5.37
N LEU A 224 -8.35 -8.00 4.37
CA LEU A 224 -7.90 -6.62 4.54
C LEU A 224 -9.08 -5.64 4.66
N VAL A 225 -10.11 -5.83 3.81
CA VAL A 225 -11.34 -5.02 3.88
C VAL A 225 -11.98 -5.14 5.25
N ARG A 226 -12.08 -6.34 5.82
CA ARG A 226 -12.61 -6.54 7.17
C ARG A 226 -11.89 -5.68 8.22
N THR A 227 -10.58 -5.80 8.30
CA THR A 227 -9.80 -5.07 9.32
C THR A 227 -9.79 -3.55 9.10
N ARG A 228 -9.91 -3.09 7.85
CA ARG A 228 -10.09 -1.65 7.55
C ARG A 228 -11.50 -1.17 7.92
N THR A 229 -12.53 -2.00 7.68
CA THR A 229 -13.91 -1.69 8.02
C THR A 229 -14.09 -1.56 9.52
N GLU A 230 -13.39 -2.35 10.33
CA GLU A 230 -13.37 -2.20 11.80
C GLU A 230 -12.93 -0.78 12.22
N VAL A 231 -11.83 -0.28 11.64
CA VAL A 231 -11.35 1.09 11.89
C VAL A 231 -12.33 2.15 11.38
N LEU A 232 -12.91 1.95 10.19
CA LEU A 232 -13.91 2.86 9.63
C LEU A 232 -15.19 2.91 10.47
N THR A 233 -15.62 1.78 11.01
CA THR A 233 -16.80 1.70 11.88
C THR A 233 -16.58 2.48 13.18
N GLU A 234 -15.42 2.36 13.79
CA GLU A 234 -15.05 3.14 14.97
C GLU A 234 -15.10 4.65 14.68
N LEU A 235 -14.54 5.09 13.56
CA LEU A 235 -14.59 6.50 13.14
C LEU A 235 -16.04 6.98 12.88
N ARG A 236 -16.88 6.15 12.27
CA ARG A 236 -18.29 6.45 12.02
C ARG A 236 -19.08 6.61 13.32
N ILE A 237 -18.85 5.75 14.29
CA ILE A 237 -19.48 5.85 15.63
C ILE A 237 -19.08 7.17 16.27
N GLN A 238 -17.78 7.47 16.34
CA GLN A 238 -17.30 8.73 16.95
C GLN A 238 -17.85 9.96 16.22
N ARG A 239 -17.96 9.92 14.89
CA ARG A 239 -18.57 11.02 14.10
C ARG A 239 -20.03 11.24 14.49
N VAL A 240 -20.84 10.17 14.57
CA VAL A 240 -22.26 10.25 14.96
C VAL A 240 -22.40 10.84 16.34
N GLU A 241 -21.63 10.37 17.31
CA GLU A 241 -21.64 10.87 18.68
C GLU A 241 -21.26 12.36 18.77
N ILE A 242 -20.24 12.81 18.02
CA ILE A 242 -19.82 14.21 17.97
C ILE A 242 -20.92 15.09 17.38
N LEU A 243 -21.55 14.66 16.28
CA LEU A 243 -22.62 15.42 15.65
C LEU A 243 -23.86 15.50 16.55
N SER A 244 -24.27 14.39 17.21
CA SER A 244 -25.38 14.39 18.16
C SER A 244 -25.11 15.35 19.33
N GLU A 245 -23.92 15.32 19.92
CA GLU A 245 -23.53 16.26 20.97
C GLU A 245 -23.58 17.73 20.47
N LEU A 246 -23.11 17.99 19.24
CA LEU A 246 -23.16 19.31 18.64
C LEU A 246 -24.61 19.82 18.50
N GLU A 247 -25.51 18.97 17.97
CA GLU A 247 -26.91 19.32 17.78
C GLU A 247 -27.63 19.61 19.11
N GLU A 248 -27.38 18.79 20.15
CA GLU A 248 -27.92 19.00 21.50
C GLU A 248 -27.43 20.32 22.12
N GLU A 249 -26.14 20.65 21.97
CA GLU A 249 -25.54 21.88 22.48
C GLU A 249 -26.05 23.12 21.74
N LEU A 250 -26.26 23.02 20.43
CA LEU A 250 -26.86 24.10 19.62
C LEU A 250 -28.30 24.40 20.07
N ALA A 251 -29.09 23.38 20.37
CA ALA A 251 -30.46 23.53 20.87
C ALA A 251 -30.53 24.21 22.24
N GLN A 252 -29.50 24.08 23.07
CA GLN A 252 -29.42 24.65 24.43
C GLN A 252 -28.71 26.01 24.49
N GLY A 253 -28.23 26.52 23.36
CA GLY A 253 -27.39 27.71 23.29
C GLY A 253 -25.91 27.39 23.53
N ILE A 254 -25.20 27.21 22.43
CA ILE A 254 -23.78 26.78 22.45
C ILE A 254 -22.88 27.86 23.09
N SER A 255 -21.93 27.42 23.89
CA SER A 255 -20.91 28.28 24.47
C SER A 255 -19.50 27.93 23.94
N ALA A 256 -18.56 28.87 24.03
CA ALA A 256 -17.17 28.63 23.63
C ALA A 256 -16.53 27.42 24.36
N ALA A 257 -16.89 27.19 25.63
CA ALA A 257 -16.39 26.06 26.40
C ALA A 257 -16.93 24.72 25.86
N ARG A 258 -18.17 24.68 25.39
CA ARG A 258 -18.81 23.49 24.79
C ARG A 258 -18.21 23.19 23.42
N ILE A 259 -18.01 24.20 22.57
CA ILE A 259 -17.27 24.06 21.29
C ILE A 259 -15.89 23.49 21.54
N ALA A 260 -15.14 24.05 22.52
CA ALA A 260 -13.81 23.56 22.85
C ALA A 260 -13.80 22.08 23.29
N ARG A 261 -14.89 21.59 23.94
CA ARG A 261 -15.03 20.18 24.29
C ARG A 261 -15.21 19.29 23.05
N ILE A 262 -16.08 19.70 22.13
CA ILE A 262 -16.31 18.99 20.86
C ILE A 262 -15.01 18.93 20.05
N MET A 263 -14.31 20.07 19.91
CA MET A 263 -13.03 20.14 19.18
C MET A 263 -11.95 19.24 19.81
N ARG A 264 -11.92 19.09 21.14
CA ARG A 264 -11.02 18.11 21.78
C ARG A 264 -11.33 16.67 21.38
N ARG A 265 -12.61 16.30 21.21
CA ARG A 265 -12.98 14.96 20.72
C ARG A 265 -12.48 14.76 19.27
N VAL A 266 -12.65 15.74 18.41
CA VAL A 266 -12.09 15.69 17.04
C VAL A 266 -10.58 15.52 17.07
N GLU A 267 -9.87 16.20 17.98
CA GLU A 267 -8.43 16.05 18.12
C GLU A 267 -8.02 14.67 18.63
N VAL A 268 -8.83 14.02 19.46
CA VAL A 268 -8.61 12.61 19.85
C VAL A 268 -8.75 11.68 18.65
N MET A 269 -9.76 11.89 17.78
CA MET A 269 -9.88 11.14 16.52
C MET A 269 -8.66 11.35 15.62
N ARG A 270 -8.14 12.56 15.52
CA ARG A 270 -6.93 12.88 14.72
C ARG A 270 -5.71 12.06 15.11
N ARG A 271 -5.61 11.57 16.34
CA ARG A 271 -4.51 10.68 16.75
C ARG A 271 -4.51 9.34 15.99
N MET A 272 -5.67 8.91 15.47
CA MET A 272 -5.76 7.70 14.66
C MET A 272 -5.15 7.85 13.25
N GLN A 273 -4.95 9.09 12.76
CA GLN A 273 -4.30 9.37 11.47
C GLN A 273 -2.78 9.39 11.55
N GLN A 274 -2.18 9.28 12.75
CA GLN A 274 -0.74 9.32 12.92
C GLN A 274 -0.06 8.24 12.07
N PRO A 275 1.12 8.55 11.50
CA PRO A 275 1.78 7.68 10.53
C PRO A 275 2.04 6.25 11.01
N GLU A 276 2.26 6.04 12.29
CA GLU A 276 2.48 4.72 12.90
C GLU A 276 1.19 3.89 13.00
N LYS A 277 0.01 4.51 12.93
CA LYS A 277 -1.27 3.79 13.03
C LYS A 277 -1.58 3.05 11.73
N ARG A 278 -2.23 1.89 11.85
CA ARG A 278 -2.68 1.14 10.66
C ARG A 278 -3.70 1.95 9.87
N TYR A 279 -3.61 1.85 8.53
CA TYR A 279 -4.55 2.51 7.61
C TYR A 279 -4.63 4.03 7.78
N SER A 280 -3.50 4.66 8.12
CA SER A 280 -3.46 6.11 8.43
C SER A 280 -3.98 6.99 7.29
N MET A 281 -3.81 6.59 6.02
CA MET A 281 -4.36 7.32 4.87
C MET A 281 -5.90 7.27 4.82
N LEU A 282 -6.52 6.11 5.11
CA LEU A 282 -7.98 6.01 5.23
C LEU A 282 -8.51 6.96 6.32
N VAL A 283 -7.85 6.93 7.49
CA VAL A 283 -8.24 7.75 8.64
C VAL A 283 -8.08 9.23 8.32
N GLN A 284 -6.98 9.61 7.67
CA GLN A 284 -6.73 10.98 7.23
C GLN A 284 -7.87 11.49 6.34
N GLU A 285 -8.21 10.76 5.28
CA GLU A 285 -9.28 11.15 4.34
C GLU A 285 -10.64 11.27 5.06
N PHE A 286 -10.97 10.32 5.96
CA PHE A 286 -12.20 10.38 6.74
C PHE A 286 -12.27 11.62 7.63
N ILE A 287 -11.17 11.96 8.31
CA ILE A 287 -11.11 13.11 9.22
C ILE A 287 -11.16 14.43 8.44
N ASP A 288 -10.47 14.52 7.31
CA ASP A 288 -10.50 15.72 6.46
C ASP A 288 -11.93 16.00 5.98
N ASP A 289 -12.66 14.96 5.56
CA ASP A 289 -14.06 15.08 5.18
C ASP A 289 -14.95 15.49 6.37
N PHE A 290 -14.73 14.90 7.54
CA PHE A 290 -15.51 15.22 8.72
C PHE A 290 -15.25 16.66 9.22
N VAL A 291 -14.01 17.12 9.17
CA VAL A 291 -13.68 18.51 9.51
C VAL A 291 -14.29 19.48 8.51
N ALA A 292 -14.29 19.16 7.22
CA ALA A 292 -14.99 19.95 6.20
C ALA A 292 -16.50 20.00 6.45
N GLU A 293 -17.12 18.89 6.81
CA GLU A 293 -18.53 18.80 7.22
C GLU A 293 -18.82 19.71 8.41
N LEU A 294 -18.03 19.63 9.49
CA LEU A 294 -18.18 20.47 10.67
C LEU A 294 -18.04 21.96 10.33
N SER A 295 -17.08 22.34 9.49
CA SER A 295 -16.85 23.74 9.10
C SER A 295 -17.99 24.34 8.26
N THR A 296 -18.79 23.51 7.61
CA THR A 296 -19.97 23.92 6.83
C THR A 296 -21.29 23.70 7.59
N HIS A 297 -21.24 23.22 8.84
CA HIS A 297 -22.43 22.97 9.63
C HIS A 297 -23.17 24.28 9.96
N PRO A 298 -24.48 24.40 9.63
CA PRO A 298 -25.22 25.66 9.77
C PRO A 298 -25.18 26.29 11.16
N GLY A 299 -25.14 25.42 12.20
CA GLY A 299 -25.06 25.88 13.59
C GLY A 299 -23.71 26.44 14.02
N LEU A 300 -22.63 26.13 13.29
CA LEU A 300 -21.28 26.65 13.55
C LEU A 300 -20.94 27.86 12.66
N ALA A 301 -21.58 28.00 11.52
CA ALA A 301 -21.40 29.13 10.60
C ALA A 301 -21.91 30.47 11.18
N ALA A 302 -22.71 30.41 12.26
CA ALA A 302 -23.28 31.58 12.96
C ALA A 302 -22.47 32.03 14.18
N ILE A 303 -21.33 31.39 14.46
CA ILE A 303 -20.42 31.69 15.57
C ILE A 303 -19.07 32.14 15.03
#